data_19315d248292c8422d67580f0192614b
#
_entry.id   19315d248292c8422d67580f0192614b
#
_cell.length_a   1.000
_cell.length_b   1.000
_cell.length_c   1.000
_cell.angle_alpha   90.00
_cell.angle_beta   90.00
_cell.angle_gamma   90.00
#
_symmetry.space_group_name_H-M   'P 1'
#
loop_
_entity.id
_entity.type
_entity.pdbx_description
1 polymer ?
#
loop_
_entity_poly.entity_id
_entity_poly.type
_entity_poly.pdbx_seq_one_letter_code
_entity_poly.pdbx_strand_id
1 'polypeptide(L)'
;MAWRLGIDIGGTFTDVALVNDVDGTIGIAKTPTTPSDFGKAVLSGLHDALDRYGVQPDEVSLLSHATTVVTNSILEENGARTALISTRGFRDVLELRRSARSDLYDMFQDSPRVLVPRHRRLEITERLDATGTVIVPLAESEIPGLIKQLEDLDVEAVAIDRKSTRLNSSHVLNS
;
A
#
# COMPACT_ATOMS: atom_id res chain seq x y z
N MET A 1 -11.02 -32.48 -8.29
CA MET A 1 -9.67 -32.14 -8.84
C MET A 1 -9.30 -30.82 -8.21
N ALA A 2 -8.04 -30.59 -7.88
CA ALA A 2 -7.66 -29.37 -7.17
C ALA A 2 -6.68 -28.59 -8.03
N TRP A 3 -7.19 -27.56 -8.72
CA TRP A 3 -6.36 -26.57 -9.35
C TRP A 3 -6.00 -25.47 -8.36
N ARG A 4 -4.76 -25.02 -8.41
CA ARG A 4 -4.33 -23.79 -7.74
C ARG A 4 -4.02 -22.75 -8.78
N LEU A 5 -4.39 -21.51 -8.47
CA LEU A 5 -4.29 -20.40 -9.38
C LEU A 5 -3.51 -19.27 -8.72
N GLY A 6 -2.51 -18.74 -9.43
CA GLY A 6 -1.74 -17.57 -9.05
C GLY A 6 -1.94 -16.44 -10.05
N ILE A 7 -2.13 -15.22 -9.55
CA ILE A 7 -2.24 -14.01 -10.38
C ILE A 7 -1.17 -13.03 -9.93
N ASP A 8 -0.40 -12.52 -10.88
CA ASP A 8 0.57 -11.43 -10.64
C ASP A 8 0.22 -10.24 -11.52
N ILE A 9 -0.09 -9.10 -10.88
CA ILE A 9 -0.42 -7.86 -11.56
C ILE A 9 0.84 -7.00 -11.62
N GLY A 10 1.45 -6.94 -12.80
CA GLY A 10 2.50 -5.99 -13.11
C GLY A 10 1.96 -4.68 -13.72
N GLY A 11 2.83 -3.71 -13.90
CA GLY A 11 2.45 -2.41 -14.52
C GLY A 11 2.03 -2.53 -15.99
N THR A 12 2.56 -3.50 -16.74
CA THR A 12 2.31 -3.68 -18.18
C THR A 12 1.47 -4.90 -18.50
N PHE A 13 1.71 -6.00 -17.79
CA PHE A 13 1.01 -7.26 -18.01
C PHE A 13 0.55 -7.83 -16.67
N THR A 14 -0.55 -8.57 -16.74
CA THR A 14 -1.06 -9.44 -15.68
C THR A 14 -0.83 -10.88 -16.11
N ASP A 15 -0.07 -11.60 -15.30
CA ASP A 15 0.25 -13.01 -15.51
C ASP A 15 -0.66 -13.88 -14.65
N VAL A 16 -1.19 -14.97 -15.25
CA VAL A 16 -2.02 -15.96 -14.56
C VAL A 16 -1.38 -17.33 -14.75
N ALA A 17 -1.13 -18.02 -13.64
CA ALA A 17 -0.60 -19.37 -13.63
C ALA A 17 -1.60 -20.33 -12.98
N LEU A 18 -1.81 -21.51 -13.59
CA LEU A 18 -2.60 -22.59 -13.04
C LEU A 18 -1.70 -23.80 -12.79
N VAL A 19 -1.94 -24.50 -11.71
CA VAL A 19 -1.24 -25.74 -11.38
C VAL A 19 -2.27 -26.79 -10.97
N ASN A 20 -2.24 -27.95 -11.63
CA ASN A 20 -3.03 -29.10 -11.23
C ASN A 20 -2.25 -29.94 -10.22
N ASP A 21 -2.81 -30.09 -9.02
CA ASP A 21 -2.16 -30.83 -7.92
C ASP A 21 -2.13 -32.34 -8.15
N VAL A 22 -2.90 -32.86 -9.11
CA VAL A 22 -3.02 -34.31 -9.35
C VAL A 22 -1.95 -34.81 -10.33
N ASP A 23 -1.80 -34.10 -11.45
CA ASP A 23 -0.91 -34.51 -12.54
C ASP A 23 0.27 -33.58 -12.78
N GLY A 24 0.34 -32.47 -12.04
CA GLY A 24 1.40 -31.48 -12.15
C GLY A 24 1.32 -30.60 -13.41
N THR A 25 0.22 -30.62 -14.14
CA THR A 25 0.02 -29.77 -15.31
C THR A 25 0.12 -28.29 -14.91
N ILE A 26 0.90 -27.53 -15.66
CA ILE A 26 1.05 -26.08 -15.47
C ILE A 26 0.47 -25.35 -16.68
N GLY A 27 -0.44 -24.42 -16.42
CA GLY A 27 -1.00 -23.50 -17.41
C GLY A 27 -0.53 -22.09 -17.16
N ILE A 28 -0.28 -21.32 -18.23
CA ILE A 28 0.09 -19.91 -18.15
C ILE A 28 -0.75 -19.10 -19.15
N ALA A 29 -1.33 -18.01 -18.67
CA ALA A 29 -1.96 -16.99 -19.49
C ALA A 29 -1.37 -15.63 -19.15
N LYS A 30 -1.33 -14.73 -20.12
CA LYS A 30 -0.80 -13.38 -19.99
C LYS A 30 -1.73 -12.41 -20.71
N THR A 31 -2.16 -11.37 -20.00
CA THR A 31 -3.02 -10.33 -20.54
C THR A 31 -2.41 -8.94 -20.28
N PRO A 32 -2.63 -7.96 -21.16
CA PRO A 32 -2.22 -6.59 -20.86
C PRO A 32 -2.93 -6.06 -19.61
N THR A 33 -2.18 -5.41 -18.73
CA THR A 33 -2.76 -4.73 -17.57
C THR A 33 -3.56 -3.50 -18.03
N THR A 34 -4.71 -3.26 -17.42
CA THR A 34 -5.51 -2.06 -17.65
C THR A 34 -5.25 -1.08 -16.48
N PRO A 35 -4.41 -0.05 -16.66
CA PRO A 35 -4.02 0.84 -15.53
C PRO A 35 -5.18 1.57 -14.86
N SER A 36 -6.25 1.86 -15.63
CA SER A 36 -7.46 2.49 -15.11
C SER A 36 -8.39 1.55 -14.35
N ASP A 37 -8.21 0.22 -14.51
CA ASP A 37 -9.03 -0.81 -13.87
C ASP A 37 -8.28 -2.15 -13.83
N PHE A 38 -7.50 -2.33 -12.77
CA PHE A 38 -6.73 -3.56 -12.57
C PHE A 38 -7.63 -4.80 -12.44
N GLY A 39 -8.84 -4.65 -11.87
CA GLY A 39 -9.80 -5.74 -11.71
C GLY A 39 -10.23 -6.32 -13.06
N LYS A 40 -10.40 -5.47 -14.07
CA LYS A 40 -10.76 -5.91 -15.44
C LYS A 40 -9.68 -6.78 -16.06
N ALA A 41 -8.41 -6.41 -15.91
CA ALA A 41 -7.29 -7.20 -16.42
C ALA A 41 -7.21 -8.57 -15.71
N VAL A 42 -7.41 -8.59 -14.38
CA VAL A 42 -7.46 -9.83 -13.59
C VAL A 42 -8.57 -10.76 -14.09
N LEU A 43 -9.79 -10.27 -14.20
CA LEU A 43 -10.95 -11.07 -14.62
C LEU A 43 -10.77 -11.58 -16.06
N SER A 44 -10.26 -10.74 -16.96
CA SER A 44 -10.00 -11.14 -18.34
C SER A 44 -8.93 -12.23 -18.41
N GLY A 45 -7.80 -12.06 -17.70
CA GLY A 45 -6.74 -13.04 -17.67
C GLY A 45 -7.16 -14.36 -17.01
N LEU A 46 -7.98 -14.28 -15.96
CA LEU A 46 -8.56 -15.44 -15.29
C LEU A 46 -9.46 -16.24 -16.24
N HIS A 47 -10.41 -15.59 -16.91
CA HIS A 47 -11.30 -16.25 -17.88
C HIS A 47 -10.52 -16.89 -19.02
N ASP A 48 -9.55 -16.16 -19.62
CA ASP A 48 -8.70 -16.70 -20.69
C ASP A 48 -7.92 -17.94 -20.22
N ALA A 49 -7.41 -17.92 -18.99
CA ALA A 49 -6.70 -19.04 -18.43
C ALA A 49 -7.61 -20.26 -18.19
N LEU A 50 -8.76 -20.06 -17.56
CA LEU A 50 -9.72 -21.13 -17.27
C LEU A 50 -10.24 -21.76 -18.56
N ASP A 51 -10.65 -20.94 -19.55
CA ASP A 51 -11.17 -21.40 -20.83
C ASP A 51 -10.11 -22.18 -21.61
N ARG A 52 -8.88 -21.68 -21.67
CA ARG A 52 -7.78 -22.29 -22.41
C ARG A 52 -7.42 -23.68 -21.92
N TYR A 53 -7.49 -23.89 -20.60
CA TYR A 53 -7.13 -25.17 -19.97
C TYR A 53 -8.35 -26.01 -19.60
N GLY A 54 -9.56 -25.57 -19.92
CA GLY A 54 -10.80 -26.30 -19.67
C GLY A 54 -11.13 -26.49 -18.19
N VAL A 55 -10.69 -25.54 -17.34
CA VAL A 55 -10.86 -25.59 -15.89
C VAL A 55 -12.13 -24.87 -15.49
N GLN A 56 -12.98 -25.52 -14.70
CA GLN A 56 -14.18 -24.86 -14.16
C GLN A 56 -13.82 -24.09 -12.87
N PRO A 57 -14.49 -22.96 -12.59
CA PRO A 57 -14.21 -22.18 -11.38
C PRO A 57 -14.33 -22.94 -10.06
N ASP A 58 -15.23 -23.92 -9.98
CA ASP A 58 -15.45 -24.78 -8.81
C ASP A 58 -14.36 -25.85 -8.62
N GLU A 59 -13.50 -26.08 -9.62
CA GLU A 59 -12.31 -26.92 -9.52
C GLU A 59 -11.12 -26.19 -8.91
N VAL A 60 -11.18 -24.87 -8.74
CA VAL A 60 -10.10 -24.07 -8.15
C VAL A 60 -10.18 -24.10 -6.63
N SER A 61 -9.19 -24.73 -6.01
CA SER A 61 -9.11 -24.90 -4.55
C SER A 61 -8.40 -23.76 -3.84
N LEU A 62 -7.51 -23.05 -4.54
CA LEU A 62 -6.72 -21.95 -4.00
C LEU A 62 -6.51 -20.88 -5.06
N LEU A 63 -6.76 -19.63 -4.69
CA LEU A 63 -6.41 -18.44 -5.46
C LEU A 63 -5.36 -17.63 -4.67
N SER A 64 -4.20 -17.42 -5.27
CA SER A 64 -3.16 -16.53 -4.75
C SER A 64 -3.05 -15.29 -5.63
N HIS A 65 -2.96 -14.12 -5.00
CA HIS A 65 -2.86 -12.86 -5.71
C HIS A 65 -1.61 -12.09 -5.25
N ALA A 66 -0.78 -11.67 -6.20
CA ALA A 66 0.36 -10.79 -5.98
C ALA A 66 0.21 -9.52 -6.82
N THR A 67 0.78 -8.42 -6.34
CA THR A 67 0.79 -7.18 -7.12
C THR A 67 1.99 -6.31 -6.77
N THR A 68 2.58 -5.70 -7.78
CA THR A 68 3.64 -4.69 -7.65
C THR A 68 3.12 -3.26 -7.86
N VAL A 69 1.80 -3.09 -8.00
CA VAL A 69 1.17 -1.79 -8.29
C VAL A 69 1.56 -0.73 -7.27
N VAL A 70 1.53 -1.06 -5.97
CA VAL A 70 1.91 -0.12 -4.91
C VAL A 70 3.39 0.25 -5.00
N THR A 71 4.27 -0.73 -5.26
CA THR A 71 5.70 -0.48 -5.43
C THR A 71 5.95 0.44 -6.63
N ASN A 72 5.28 0.18 -7.75
CA ASN A 72 5.39 1.00 -8.95
C ASN A 72 4.88 2.42 -8.68
N SER A 73 3.73 2.59 -8.01
CA SER A 73 3.20 3.91 -7.65
C SER A 73 4.16 4.71 -6.77
N ILE A 74 4.88 4.05 -5.85
CA ILE A 74 5.89 4.71 -5.02
C ILE A 74 7.10 5.14 -5.86
N LEU A 75 7.58 4.27 -6.77
CA LEU A 75 8.74 4.55 -7.62
C LEU A 75 8.45 5.64 -8.66
N GLU A 76 7.26 5.63 -9.23
CA GLU A 76 6.80 6.59 -10.23
C GLU A 76 6.26 7.89 -9.61
N GLU A 77 6.07 7.91 -8.29
CA GLU A 77 5.50 9.04 -7.53
C GLU A 77 4.13 9.51 -8.04
N ASN A 78 3.35 8.58 -8.62
CA ASN A 78 2.03 8.85 -9.20
C ASN A 78 0.87 8.57 -8.22
N GLY A 79 1.16 8.45 -6.93
CA GLY A 79 0.15 8.27 -5.88
C GLY A 79 -0.69 9.52 -5.63
N ALA A 80 -1.80 9.35 -4.91
CA ALA A 80 -2.68 10.44 -4.50
C ALA A 80 -1.92 11.53 -3.71
N ARG A 81 -2.35 12.77 -3.84
CA ARG A 81 -1.83 13.88 -3.01
C ARG A 81 -2.20 13.65 -1.56
N THR A 82 -1.27 13.09 -0.82
CA THR A 82 -1.50 12.63 0.55
C THR A 82 -1.06 13.68 1.57
N ALA A 83 -1.89 13.91 2.61
CA ALA A 83 -1.47 14.55 3.85
C ALA A 83 -1.12 13.50 4.91
N LEU A 84 -0.24 13.87 5.84
CA LEU A 84 0.06 13.07 7.02
C LEU A 84 -0.47 13.79 8.27
N ILE A 85 -1.23 13.08 9.10
CA ILE A 85 -1.55 13.53 10.46
C ILE A 85 -0.73 12.70 11.43
N SER A 86 0.05 13.37 12.27
CA SER A 86 0.92 12.72 13.25
C SER A 86 0.66 13.24 14.66
N THR A 87 1.13 12.50 15.66
CA THR A 87 1.20 12.98 17.04
C THR A 87 1.96 14.30 17.09
N ARG A 88 1.46 15.28 17.84
CA ARG A 88 2.12 16.58 18.03
C ARG A 88 3.59 16.44 18.45
N GLY A 89 4.49 17.15 17.77
CA GLY A 89 5.94 17.08 17.92
C GLY A 89 6.62 15.98 17.09
N PHE A 90 5.87 15.22 16.24
CA PHE A 90 6.42 14.12 15.44
C PHE A 90 6.26 14.28 13.92
N ARG A 91 5.81 15.41 13.42
CA ARG A 91 5.60 15.61 11.97
C ARG A 91 6.87 15.49 11.13
N ASP A 92 8.03 15.74 11.70
CA ASP A 92 9.30 15.72 10.99
C ASP A 92 9.98 14.33 10.99
N VAL A 93 9.34 13.31 11.57
CA VAL A 93 9.84 11.92 11.62
C VAL A 93 10.11 11.36 10.22
N LEU A 94 9.29 11.69 9.21
CA LEU A 94 9.52 11.25 7.82
C LEU A 94 10.83 11.78 7.25
N GLU A 95 11.25 12.97 7.64
CA GLU A 95 12.47 13.61 7.17
C GLU A 95 13.69 13.19 7.99
N LEU A 96 13.53 13.17 9.31
CA LEU A 96 14.58 12.75 10.23
C LEU A 96 14.90 11.26 10.12
N ARG A 97 13.90 10.41 9.84
CA ARG A 97 14.06 8.96 9.71
C ARG A 97 14.75 8.34 10.92
N ARG A 98 15.74 7.47 10.69
CA ARG A 98 16.65 6.91 11.70
C ARG A 98 18.03 7.56 11.67
N SER A 99 18.16 8.72 11.00
CA SER A 99 19.44 9.39 10.76
C SER A 99 20.48 8.51 10.05
N ALA A 100 20.04 7.43 9.39
CA ALA A 100 20.92 6.55 8.64
C ALA A 100 21.32 7.21 7.31
N ARG A 101 22.61 7.24 7.02
CA ARG A 101 23.20 7.65 5.74
C ARG A 101 23.78 6.43 5.06
N SER A 102 23.66 6.34 3.74
CA SER A 102 24.29 5.25 2.97
C SER A 102 25.80 5.40 2.91
N ASP A 103 26.30 6.62 2.88
CA ASP A 103 27.71 6.94 3.09
C ASP A 103 27.84 7.97 4.21
N LEU A 104 28.56 7.59 5.28
CA LEU A 104 28.72 8.42 6.48
C LEU A 104 29.64 9.62 6.23
N TYR A 105 30.56 9.51 5.27
CA TYR A 105 31.59 10.49 4.99
C TYR A 105 31.28 11.38 3.78
N ASP A 106 30.25 11.07 3.00
CA ASP A 106 29.79 11.93 1.93
C ASP A 106 28.95 13.09 2.47
N MET A 107 29.56 14.27 2.56
CA MET A 107 28.91 15.49 3.02
C MET A 107 27.92 16.08 2.00
N PHE A 108 27.98 15.63 0.74
CA PHE A 108 27.14 16.12 -0.35
C PHE A 108 26.00 15.16 -0.66
N GLN A 109 25.85 14.06 0.09
CA GLN A 109 24.77 13.12 -0.09
C GLN A 109 23.41 13.77 0.18
N ASP A 110 22.58 13.83 -0.84
CA ASP A 110 21.19 14.28 -0.70
C ASP A 110 20.37 13.31 0.15
N SER A 111 19.50 13.88 0.98
CA SER A 111 18.49 13.08 1.69
C SER A 111 17.51 12.50 0.68
N PRO A 112 17.12 11.22 0.81
CA PRO A 112 16.08 10.64 -0.04
C PRO A 112 14.80 11.47 0.03
N ARG A 113 14.15 11.63 -1.12
CA ARG A 113 12.92 12.39 -1.24
C ARG A 113 11.84 11.92 -0.27
N VAL A 114 11.10 12.85 0.30
CA VAL A 114 10.04 12.59 1.26
C VAL A 114 8.71 12.53 0.52
N LEU A 115 7.96 11.42 0.68
CA LEU A 115 6.68 11.21 -0.02
C LEU A 115 5.62 12.26 0.34
N VAL A 116 5.61 12.73 1.60
CA VAL A 116 4.69 13.80 2.03
C VAL A 116 5.50 15.03 2.40
N PRO A 117 5.43 16.13 1.62
CA PRO A 117 6.18 17.35 1.91
C PRO A 117 5.69 18.00 3.21
N ARG A 118 6.56 18.77 3.86
CA ARG A 118 6.35 19.30 5.21
C ARG A 118 5.05 20.11 5.37
N HIS A 119 4.64 20.87 4.36
CA HIS A 119 3.42 21.66 4.40
C HIS A 119 2.12 20.83 4.43
N ARG A 120 2.18 19.55 4.02
CA ARG A 120 1.07 18.58 4.11
C ARG A 120 1.17 17.64 5.30
N ARG A 121 2.10 17.89 6.25
CA ARG A 121 2.21 17.14 7.49
C ARG A 121 1.56 17.95 8.61
N LEU A 122 0.44 17.49 9.09
CA LEU A 122 -0.34 18.10 10.15
C LEU A 122 -0.11 17.35 11.47
N GLU A 123 -0.49 17.95 12.57
CA GLU A 123 -0.29 17.39 13.91
C GLU A 123 -1.59 17.47 14.71
N ILE A 124 -1.81 16.46 15.54
CA ILE A 124 -2.91 16.43 16.51
C ILE A 124 -2.36 16.11 17.91
N THR A 125 -2.93 16.75 18.92
CA THR A 125 -2.56 16.50 20.32
C THR A 125 -3.15 15.16 20.76
N GLU A 126 -2.29 14.20 20.98
CA GLU A 126 -2.56 12.89 21.59
C GLU A 126 -1.24 12.22 21.95
N ARG A 127 -1.24 11.21 22.81
CA ARG A 127 -0.06 10.41 23.10
C ARG A 127 -0.41 9.03 23.60
N LEU A 128 0.19 8.01 23.00
CA LEU A 128 0.21 6.64 23.52
C LEU A 128 1.63 6.27 23.96
N ASP A 129 1.75 5.38 24.92
CA ASP A 129 3.02 4.72 25.25
C ASP A 129 3.26 3.49 24.34
N ALA A 130 4.36 2.77 24.57
CA ALA A 130 4.73 1.58 23.78
C ALA A 130 3.78 0.38 24.02
N THR A 131 2.99 0.40 25.10
CA THR A 131 2.01 -0.65 25.43
C THR A 131 0.61 -0.35 24.91
N GLY A 132 0.41 0.85 24.33
CA GLY A 132 -0.90 1.32 23.85
C GLY A 132 -1.71 2.06 24.91
N THR A 133 -1.14 2.29 26.12
CA THR A 133 -1.80 3.06 27.17
C THR A 133 -1.89 4.53 26.78
N VAL A 134 -3.05 5.14 27.00
CA VAL A 134 -3.26 6.56 26.69
C VAL A 134 -2.56 7.43 27.74
N ILE A 135 -1.51 8.15 27.33
CA ILE A 135 -0.80 9.14 28.16
C ILE A 135 -1.49 10.50 28.06
N VAL A 136 -1.83 10.90 26.82
CA VAL A 136 -2.58 12.13 26.52
C VAL A 136 -3.77 11.75 25.65
N PRO A 137 -5.02 12.00 26.09
CA PRO A 137 -6.21 11.77 25.30
C PRO A 137 -6.18 12.56 24.00
N LEU A 138 -6.86 12.05 22.98
CA LEU A 138 -7.04 12.75 21.71
C LEU A 138 -7.79 14.08 21.92
N ALA A 139 -7.20 15.16 21.47
CA ALA A 139 -7.84 16.48 21.53
C ALA A 139 -8.86 16.62 20.38
N GLU A 140 -10.05 16.07 20.59
CA GLU A 140 -11.12 16.09 19.56
C GLU A 140 -11.52 17.50 19.13
N SER A 141 -11.32 18.48 20.00
CA SER A 141 -11.55 19.91 19.69
C SER A 141 -10.66 20.46 18.57
N GLU A 142 -9.53 19.80 18.27
CA GLU A 142 -8.62 20.19 17.17
C GLU A 142 -9.10 19.66 15.81
N ILE A 143 -9.97 18.64 15.79
CA ILE A 143 -10.40 17.95 14.56
C ILE A 143 -11.04 18.89 13.54
N PRO A 144 -12.00 19.80 13.91
CA PRO A 144 -12.59 20.71 12.94
C PRO A 144 -11.56 21.61 12.24
N GLY A 145 -10.54 22.05 13.00
CA GLY A 145 -9.45 22.86 12.45
C GLY A 145 -8.54 22.07 11.51
N LEU A 146 -8.30 20.79 11.81
CA LEU A 146 -7.55 19.89 10.93
C LEU A 146 -8.29 19.61 9.62
N ILE A 147 -9.59 19.37 9.67
CA ILE A 147 -10.41 19.15 8.47
C ILE A 147 -10.31 20.36 7.54
N LYS A 148 -10.48 21.57 8.08
CA LYS A 148 -10.35 22.79 7.28
C LYS A 148 -8.97 22.92 6.63
N GLN A 149 -7.90 22.60 7.36
CA GLN A 149 -6.54 22.61 6.79
C GLN A 149 -6.37 21.58 5.68
N LEU A 150 -6.97 20.38 5.80
CA LEU A 150 -6.94 19.34 4.76
C LEU A 150 -7.69 19.80 3.50
N GLU A 151 -8.84 20.46 3.65
CA GLU A 151 -9.60 21.06 2.53
C GLU A 151 -8.79 22.15 1.82
N ASP A 152 -8.16 23.06 2.59
CA ASP A 152 -7.30 24.13 2.05
C ASP A 152 -6.07 23.59 1.30
N LEU A 153 -5.57 22.40 1.67
CA LEU A 153 -4.43 21.74 1.03
C LEU A 153 -4.80 20.92 -0.22
N ASP A 154 -6.09 20.82 -0.55
CA ASP A 154 -6.62 20.07 -1.70
C ASP A 154 -6.02 18.66 -1.80
N VAL A 155 -6.00 17.92 -0.68
CA VAL A 155 -5.45 16.55 -0.62
C VAL A 155 -6.52 15.52 -0.99
N GLU A 156 -6.06 14.42 -1.59
CA GLU A 156 -6.92 13.31 -2.06
C GLU A 156 -6.95 12.16 -1.07
N ALA A 157 -5.93 12.08 -0.19
CA ALA A 157 -5.80 11.03 0.80
C ALA A 157 -5.19 11.55 2.09
N VAL A 158 -5.49 10.89 3.20
CA VAL A 158 -4.92 11.20 4.52
C VAL A 158 -4.32 9.94 5.12
N ALA A 159 -3.03 10.00 5.46
CA ALA A 159 -2.36 9.00 6.26
C ALA A 159 -2.32 9.44 7.73
N ILE A 160 -2.65 8.55 8.66
CA ILE A 160 -2.59 8.82 10.10
C ILE A 160 -1.51 7.95 10.71
N ASP A 161 -0.48 8.58 11.28
CA ASP A 161 0.63 7.89 11.95
C ASP A 161 0.78 8.39 13.39
N ARG A 162 0.23 7.63 14.33
CA ARG A 162 0.33 7.94 15.74
C ARG A 162 1.62 7.38 16.34
N LYS A 163 2.28 8.15 17.18
CA LYS A 163 3.48 7.68 17.87
C LYS A 163 3.16 6.47 18.76
N SER A 164 4.01 5.43 18.66
CA SER A 164 3.89 4.14 19.35
C SER A 164 2.82 3.18 18.82
N THR A 165 2.15 3.48 17.71
CA THR A 165 1.18 2.55 17.07
C THR A 165 1.79 1.66 15.99
N ARG A 166 3.08 1.81 15.68
CA ARG A 166 3.79 1.05 14.63
C ARG A 166 4.14 -0.38 15.01
N LEU A 167 3.40 -1.01 15.87
CA LEU A 167 3.72 -2.34 16.38
C LEU A 167 3.43 -3.47 15.39
N ASN A 168 2.70 -3.20 14.30
CA ASN A 168 2.39 -4.23 13.32
C ASN A 168 2.17 -3.61 11.94
N SER A 169 3.00 -3.97 10.96
CA SER A 169 2.81 -3.59 9.56
C SER A 169 1.65 -4.36 8.89
N SER A 170 1.07 -5.31 9.56
CA SER A 170 -0.10 -6.07 9.13
C SER A 170 -1.39 -5.51 9.73
N HIS A 171 -1.64 -4.21 9.64
CA HIS A 171 -2.99 -3.71 9.84
C HIS A 171 -3.83 -4.17 8.66
N VAL A 172 -4.45 -5.33 8.83
CA VAL A 172 -5.62 -5.71 8.06
C VAL A 172 -6.67 -4.66 8.38
N LEU A 173 -6.99 -3.81 7.42
CA LEU A 173 -8.19 -3.01 7.46
C LEU A 173 -9.37 -3.98 7.39
N ASN A 174 -9.84 -4.43 8.56
CA ASN A 174 -11.16 -5.00 8.66
C ASN A 174 -12.14 -3.83 8.51
N SER A 175 -12.58 -3.62 7.28
CA SER A 175 -13.75 -2.82 6.95
C SER A 175 -15.01 -3.58 7.30
#